data_c309eb1adc6881cc18b167068be641e4
#
_entry.id   c309eb1adc6881cc18b167068be641e4
#
_cell.length_a   1.000
_cell.length_b   1.000
_cell.length_c   1.000
_cell.angle_alpha   90.00
_cell.angle_beta   90.00
_cell.angle_gamma   90.00
#
_symmetry.space_group_name_H-M   'P 1'
#
loop_
_entity.id
_entity.type
_entity.pdbx_description
1 polymer ?
#
loop_
_entity_poly.entity_id
_entity_poly.type
_entity_poly.pdbx_seq_one_letter_code
_entity_poly.pdbx_strand_id
1 'polypeptide(L)'
;MKIPKPRKRGETYTITISYQNKRYYCTRETSKECEHWAASKLLELKSQTRIESGELKPKFIFRDLNTKYYQDVGQLNPSKSSRDWIKGQYKNFEMKFGALAQKSIYDITPKDLTFWRNKRSSEVSANTVLKEISHYSAMFTYAQKELFLLDDNPWMQITKPKKPKARDRRIHPSEIELILKVMDYERGDIPVLSQHYVAWGFLFAIETAMRRGELVSMQKNDLHDGHVHIPKSKNGDARNVPLSEEAKALLDLIKHDGRKIIPQSENAFRLMWEKRKAAIGLNDLHFHDTRHEAITRMVRVRKLPVETLAKITGHKKIDVLVNTYYNPNAEDLVEAFNR
;
A
#
# COMPACT_ATOMS: atom_id res chain seq x y z
N MET A 1 -19.32 14.10 47.91
CA MET A 1 -18.35 15.16 48.26
C MET A 1 -19.05 16.49 48.03
N LYS A 2 -19.16 17.36 49.05
CA LYS A 2 -19.79 18.69 48.90
C LYS A 2 -18.77 19.64 48.26
N ILE A 3 -19.17 20.41 47.25
CA ILE A 3 -18.36 21.47 46.66
C ILE A 3 -18.21 22.57 47.70
N PRO A 4 -16.95 22.98 48.05
CA PRO A 4 -16.74 24.05 49.02
C PRO A 4 -17.26 25.39 48.47
N LYS A 5 -17.59 26.33 49.33
CA LYS A 5 -17.99 27.68 48.89
C LYS A 5 -16.78 28.50 48.46
N PRO A 6 -16.88 29.23 47.34
CA PRO A 6 -15.81 30.13 46.90
C PRO A 6 -15.52 31.21 47.93
N ARG A 7 -14.27 31.59 48.12
CA ARG A 7 -13.84 32.65 49.01
C ARG A 7 -13.55 33.92 48.21
N LYS A 8 -14.12 35.03 48.64
CA LYS A 8 -13.85 36.33 48.03
C LYS A 8 -12.43 36.82 48.40
N ARG A 9 -11.67 37.23 47.38
CA ARG A 9 -10.31 37.86 47.53
C ARG A 9 -10.26 39.11 46.67
N GLY A 10 -10.42 40.28 47.29
CA GLY A 10 -10.54 41.54 46.56
C GLY A 10 -11.77 41.53 45.65
N GLU A 11 -11.60 41.73 44.34
CA GLU A 11 -12.66 41.75 43.33
C GLU A 11 -12.96 40.36 42.73
N THR A 12 -12.20 39.33 43.08
CA THR A 12 -12.32 37.98 42.52
C THR A 12 -12.73 36.94 43.58
N TYR A 13 -13.16 35.79 43.12
CA TYR A 13 -13.47 34.61 43.91
C TYR A 13 -12.51 33.48 43.62
N THR A 14 -12.04 32.78 44.67
CA THR A 14 -11.19 31.61 44.56
C THR A 14 -11.86 30.40 45.18
N ILE A 15 -11.85 29.25 44.52
CA ILE A 15 -12.28 27.97 45.02
C ILE A 15 -11.15 26.95 44.97
N THR A 16 -11.07 26.11 45.99
CA THR A 16 -10.13 24.98 46.02
C THR A 16 -10.91 23.70 46.27
N ILE A 17 -10.72 22.70 45.45
CA ILE A 17 -11.24 21.35 45.62
C ILE A 17 -10.12 20.38 45.88
N SER A 18 -10.35 19.34 46.66
CA SER A 18 -9.38 18.26 46.90
C SER A 18 -9.97 16.95 46.37
N TYR A 19 -9.18 16.20 45.63
CA TYR A 19 -9.54 14.88 45.08
C TYR A 19 -8.31 13.96 45.11
N GLN A 20 -8.43 12.79 45.73
CA GLN A 20 -7.33 11.80 45.85
C GLN A 20 -6.00 12.44 46.34
N ASN A 21 -6.09 13.20 47.47
CA ASN A 21 -4.95 13.91 48.08
C ASN A 21 -4.27 15.00 47.21
N LYS A 22 -4.85 15.34 46.05
CA LYS A 22 -4.41 16.46 45.22
C LYS A 22 -5.36 17.62 45.34
N ARG A 23 -4.81 18.85 45.31
CA ARG A 23 -5.60 20.09 45.39
C ARG A 23 -5.63 20.77 44.04
N TYR A 24 -6.83 21.20 43.64
CA TYR A 24 -7.09 21.95 42.41
C TYR A 24 -7.78 23.24 42.76
N TYR A 25 -7.39 24.34 42.17
CA TYR A 25 -7.94 25.65 42.45
C TYR A 25 -8.20 26.44 41.17
N CYS A 26 -9.13 27.36 41.22
CA CYS A 26 -9.30 28.38 40.20
C CYS A 26 -9.75 29.69 40.83
N THR A 27 -9.49 30.79 40.13
CA THR A 27 -9.95 32.14 40.45
C THR A 27 -10.79 32.65 39.31
N ARG A 28 -11.96 33.23 39.60
CA ARG A 28 -12.91 33.76 38.62
C ARG A 28 -13.51 35.08 39.16
N GLU A 29 -14.15 35.82 38.28
CA GLU A 29 -14.76 37.10 38.61
C GLU A 29 -16.04 36.91 39.50
N THR A 30 -16.75 35.81 39.33
CA THR A 30 -17.97 35.51 40.08
C THR A 30 -17.89 34.21 40.87
N SER A 31 -18.65 34.15 41.97
CA SER A 31 -18.83 32.95 42.81
C SER A 31 -19.42 31.79 41.97
N LYS A 32 -20.40 32.11 41.11
CA LYS A 32 -21.06 31.09 40.25
C LYS A 32 -20.10 30.41 39.25
N GLU A 33 -19.22 31.17 38.66
CA GLU A 33 -18.19 30.60 37.73
C GLU A 33 -17.23 29.69 38.46
N CYS A 34 -16.82 30.04 39.68
CA CYS A 34 -16.01 29.17 40.52
C CYS A 34 -16.75 27.87 40.87
N GLU A 35 -18.02 27.95 41.24
CA GLU A 35 -18.83 26.78 41.56
C GLU A 35 -19.04 25.86 40.33
N HIS A 36 -19.32 26.46 39.17
CA HIS A 36 -19.45 25.72 37.91
C HIS A 36 -18.15 25.02 37.51
N TRP A 37 -17.01 25.75 37.61
CA TRP A 37 -15.69 25.13 37.36
C TRP A 37 -15.43 23.98 38.34
N ALA A 38 -15.71 24.14 39.63
CA ALA A 38 -15.46 23.09 40.60
C ALA A 38 -16.32 21.85 40.36
N ALA A 39 -17.60 22.04 39.97
CA ALA A 39 -18.47 20.93 39.59
C ALA A 39 -17.96 20.18 38.36
N SER A 40 -17.59 20.92 37.30
CA SER A 40 -17.06 20.36 36.07
C SER A 40 -15.75 19.62 36.33
N LYS A 41 -14.82 20.22 37.10
CA LYS A 41 -13.55 19.62 37.45
C LYS A 41 -13.66 18.34 38.27
N LEU A 42 -14.61 18.31 39.25
CA LEU A 42 -14.88 17.09 40.01
C LEU A 42 -15.46 15.98 39.15
N LEU A 43 -16.36 16.32 38.20
CA LEU A 43 -16.89 15.34 37.26
C LEU A 43 -15.79 14.76 36.37
N GLU A 44 -14.89 15.60 35.84
CA GLU A 44 -13.73 15.20 35.05
C GLU A 44 -12.83 14.23 35.84
N LEU A 45 -12.42 14.62 37.07
CA LEU A 45 -11.55 13.80 37.92
C LEU A 45 -12.19 12.45 38.28
N LYS A 46 -13.50 12.43 38.60
CA LYS A 46 -14.22 11.19 38.86
C LYS A 46 -14.29 10.30 37.61
N SER A 47 -14.57 10.89 36.46
CA SER A 47 -14.60 10.15 35.20
C SER A 47 -13.22 9.55 34.88
N GLN A 48 -12.13 10.30 35.09
CA GLN A 48 -10.80 9.83 34.90
C GLN A 48 -10.43 8.67 35.81
N THR A 49 -10.77 8.76 37.10
CA THR A 49 -10.58 7.67 38.08
C THR A 49 -11.36 6.42 37.68
N ARG A 50 -12.61 6.58 37.21
CA ARG A 50 -13.43 5.43 36.76
C ARG A 50 -12.89 4.83 35.47
N ILE A 51 -12.25 5.61 34.62
CA ILE A 51 -11.53 5.10 33.45
C ILE A 51 -10.27 4.34 33.88
N GLU A 52 -9.46 4.90 34.77
CA GLU A 52 -8.26 4.28 35.32
C GLU A 52 -8.57 3.00 36.11
N SER A 53 -9.71 2.92 36.81
CA SER A 53 -10.18 1.72 37.48
C SER A 53 -10.89 0.70 36.58
N GLY A 54 -11.06 1.01 35.27
CA GLY A 54 -11.75 0.15 34.32
C GLY A 54 -13.29 0.17 34.40
N GLU A 55 -13.87 0.98 35.29
CA GLU A 55 -15.35 1.12 35.44
C GLU A 55 -15.98 1.87 34.26
N LEU A 56 -15.24 2.75 33.61
CA LEU A 56 -15.67 3.51 32.43
C LEU A 56 -14.64 3.40 31.32
N LYS A 57 -15.12 3.17 30.09
CA LYS A 57 -14.26 3.26 28.90
C LYS A 57 -14.00 4.73 28.55
N PRO A 58 -12.75 5.12 28.18
CA PRO A 58 -12.45 6.48 27.74
C PRO A 58 -13.27 6.84 26.50
N LYS A 59 -13.68 8.11 26.39
CA LYS A 59 -14.34 8.57 25.15
C LYS A 59 -13.34 8.57 24.01
N PHE A 60 -13.53 7.69 23.05
CA PHE A 60 -12.64 7.52 21.90
C PHE A 60 -13.46 7.28 20.64
N ILE A 61 -13.43 8.20 19.69
CA ILE A 61 -14.15 8.06 18.43
C ILE A 61 -13.25 7.51 17.32
N PHE A 62 -13.83 7.02 16.24
CA PHE A 62 -13.08 6.37 15.17
C PHE A 62 -12.07 7.32 14.50
N ARG A 63 -12.39 8.61 14.38
CA ARG A 63 -11.45 9.62 13.89
C ARG A 63 -10.22 9.75 14.80
N ASP A 64 -10.39 9.70 16.11
CA ASP A 64 -9.28 9.81 17.07
C ASP A 64 -8.37 8.59 16.95
N LEU A 65 -8.95 7.39 16.77
CA LEU A 65 -8.19 6.18 16.51
C LEU A 65 -7.40 6.29 15.19
N ASN A 66 -8.00 6.82 14.13
CA ASN A 66 -7.30 7.05 12.87
C ASN A 66 -6.12 8.00 13.03
N THR A 67 -6.31 9.09 13.80
CA THR A 67 -5.24 10.06 14.05
C THR A 67 -4.09 9.45 14.85
N LYS A 68 -4.41 8.74 15.92
CA LYS A 68 -3.41 8.09 16.76
C LYS A 68 -2.66 7.00 16.01
N TYR A 69 -3.35 6.14 15.29
CA TYR A 69 -2.72 5.11 14.45
C TYR A 69 -1.81 5.70 13.38
N TYR A 70 -2.22 6.80 12.74
CA TYR A 70 -1.37 7.49 11.77
C TYR A 70 -0.09 8.03 12.40
N GLN A 71 -0.18 8.62 13.58
CA GLN A 71 0.97 9.18 14.32
C GLN A 71 1.93 8.08 14.79
N ASP A 72 1.39 7.02 15.42
CA ASP A 72 2.21 6.01 16.10
C ASP A 72 2.74 4.93 15.14
N VAL A 73 2.03 4.63 14.06
CA VAL A 73 2.35 3.54 13.13
C VAL A 73 2.51 4.01 11.70
N GLY A 74 1.57 4.82 11.21
CA GLY A 74 1.49 5.19 9.79
C GLY A 74 2.70 5.97 9.30
N GLN A 75 3.12 6.97 10.06
CA GLN A 75 4.28 7.83 9.73
C GLN A 75 5.61 7.07 9.86
N LEU A 76 5.68 6.07 10.72
CA LEU A 76 6.88 5.30 11.02
C LEU A 76 7.10 4.13 10.05
N ASN A 77 6.17 3.87 9.12
CA ASN A 77 6.34 2.79 8.16
C ASN A 77 7.62 3.00 7.32
N PRO A 78 8.55 2.01 7.26
CA PRO A 78 9.84 2.17 6.59
C PRO A 78 9.71 2.44 5.10
N SER A 79 8.62 2.01 4.48
CA SER A 79 8.40 2.18 3.05
C SER A 79 7.74 3.52 2.72
N LYS A 80 8.42 4.37 1.94
CA LYS A 80 7.88 5.65 1.45
C LYS A 80 6.51 5.48 0.76
N SER A 81 6.39 4.55 -0.18
CA SER A 81 5.11 4.35 -0.90
C SER A 81 3.97 3.87 0.02
N SER A 82 4.29 3.13 1.10
CA SER A 82 3.29 2.76 2.10
C SER A 82 2.92 3.96 2.96
N ARG A 83 3.89 4.77 3.39
CA ARG A 83 3.60 6.03 4.10
C ARG A 83 2.72 6.97 3.29
N ASP A 84 3.02 7.17 2.00
CA ASP A 84 2.25 8.04 1.13
C ASP A 84 0.80 7.53 0.95
N TRP A 85 0.63 6.21 0.81
CA TRP A 85 -0.68 5.59 0.74
C TRP A 85 -1.45 5.72 2.06
N ILE A 86 -0.82 5.43 3.21
CA ILE A 86 -1.42 5.59 4.55
C ILE A 86 -1.79 7.05 4.81
N LYS A 87 -0.93 8.00 4.43
CA LYS A 87 -1.22 9.43 4.50
C LYS A 87 -2.46 9.80 3.68
N GLY A 88 -2.62 9.21 2.51
CA GLY A 88 -3.83 9.34 1.69
C GLY A 88 -5.07 8.78 2.39
N GLN A 89 -4.97 7.61 3.04
CA GLN A 89 -6.07 7.05 3.84
C GLN A 89 -6.45 7.97 5.00
N TYR A 90 -5.46 8.48 5.73
CA TYR A 90 -5.66 9.42 6.84
C TYR A 90 -6.38 10.70 6.39
N LYS A 91 -5.91 11.35 5.33
CA LYS A 91 -6.50 12.60 4.83
C LYS A 91 -7.94 12.44 4.34
N ASN A 92 -8.25 11.32 3.70
CA ASN A 92 -9.57 11.07 3.11
C ASN A 92 -10.51 10.28 4.04
N PHE A 93 -10.16 10.16 5.32
CA PHE A 93 -10.86 9.29 6.27
C PHE A 93 -12.32 9.69 6.44
N GLU A 94 -12.59 10.95 6.75
CA GLU A 94 -13.95 11.44 6.98
C GLU A 94 -14.83 11.36 5.72
N MET A 95 -14.26 11.63 4.55
CA MET A 95 -14.96 11.46 3.29
C MET A 95 -15.41 10.01 3.07
N LYS A 96 -14.58 9.03 3.46
CA LYS A 96 -14.85 7.61 3.29
C LYS A 96 -15.84 7.05 4.30
N PHE A 97 -15.79 7.52 5.52
CA PHE A 97 -16.58 6.99 6.63
C PHE A 97 -17.80 7.84 7.01
N GLY A 98 -17.80 9.14 6.66
CA GLY A 98 -18.89 10.05 6.98
C GLY A 98 -19.23 10.06 8.47
N ALA A 99 -20.52 9.88 8.80
CA ALA A 99 -20.98 9.85 10.19
C ALA A 99 -20.31 8.76 11.06
N LEU A 100 -19.88 7.64 10.45
CA LEU A 100 -19.19 6.58 11.18
C LEU A 100 -17.86 7.05 11.77
N ALA A 101 -17.18 8.03 11.16
CA ALA A 101 -15.95 8.63 11.68
C ALA A 101 -16.14 9.26 13.08
N GLN A 102 -17.33 9.72 13.39
CA GLN A 102 -17.67 10.36 14.68
C GLN A 102 -18.23 9.36 15.71
N LYS A 103 -18.47 8.11 15.30
CA LYS A 103 -18.99 7.07 16.18
C LYS A 103 -17.91 6.62 17.17
N SER A 104 -18.31 6.32 18.43
CA SER A 104 -17.42 5.71 19.40
C SER A 104 -16.90 4.38 18.87
N ILE A 105 -15.60 4.10 19.05
CA ILE A 105 -14.99 2.83 18.61
C ILE A 105 -15.61 1.61 19.29
N TYR A 106 -16.17 1.78 20.47
CA TYR A 106 -16.86 0.73 21.24
C TYR A 106 -18.22 0.36 20.66
N ASP A 107 -18.83 1.29 19.89
CA ASP A 107 -20.17 1.15 19.33
C ASP A 107 -20.14 0.77 17.83
N ILE A 108 -18.95 0.69 17.22
CA ILE A 108 -18.81 0.26 15.84
C ILE A 108 -19.04 -1.24 15.74
N THR A 109 -20.09 -1.60 14.99
CA THR A 109 -20.52 -2.98 14.82
C THR A 109 -20.10 -3.57 13.47
N PRO A 110 -20.05 -4.90 13.33
CA PRO A 110 -19.87 -5.54 12.02
C PRO A 110 -20.91 -5.13 10.97
N LYS A 111 -22.14 -4.76 11.42
CA LYS A 111 -23.20 -4.24 10.56
C LYS A 111 -22.81 -2.89 9.93
N ASP A 112 -22.29 -1.96 10.74
CA ASP A 112 -21.80 -0.65 10.26
C ASP A 112 -20.70 -0.82 9.20
N LEU A 113 -19.75 -1.70 9.48
CA LEU A 113 -18.60 -1.99 8.60
C LEU A 113 -19.03 -2.72 7.31
N THR A 114 -20.04 -3.59 7.40
CA THR A 114 -20.63 -4.25 6.24
C THR A 114 -21.33 -3.23 5.33
N PHE A 115 -22.06 -2.28 5.92
CA PHE A 115 -22.67 -1.19 5.14
C PHE A 115 -21.62 -0.33 4.44
N TRP A 116 -20.58 0.08 5.18
CA TRP A 116 -19.44 0.81 4.60
C TRP A 116 -18.79 0.01 3.45
N ARG A 117 -18.49 -1.28 3.65
CA ARG A 117 -17.91 -2.15 2.62
C ARG A 117 -18.77 -2.21 1.35
N ASN A 118 -20.08 -2.38 1.51
CA ASN A 118 -21.00 -2.46 0.37
C ASN A 118 -21.01 -1.16 -0.43
N LYS A 119 -21.13 -0.01 0.26
CA LYS A 119 -21.02 1.31 -0.36
C LYS A 119 -19.68 1.47 -1.07
N ARG A 120 -18.58 1.13 -0.40
CA ARG A 120 -17.24 1.29 -0.96
C ARG A 120 -17.00 0.37 -2.17
N SER A 121 -17.62 -0.80 -2.21
CA SER A 121 -17.55 -1.74 -3.32
C SER A 121 -18.24 -1.24 -4.60
N SER A 122 -19.17 -0.30 -4.51
CA SER A 122 -19.77 0.37 -5.68
C SER A 122 -18.91 1.54 -6.21
N GLU A 123 -17.95 2.04 -5.40
CA GLU A 123 -17.12 3.19 -5.76
C GLU A 123 -15.75 2.79 -6.33
N VAL A 124 -15.19 1.66 -5.86
CA VAL A 124 -13.82 1.24 -6.21
C VAL A 124 -13.71 -0.27 -6.41
N SER A 125 -12.60 -0.72 -7.02
CA SER A 125 -12.36 -2.14 -7.27
C SER A 125 -12.29 -2.97 -5.98
N ALA A 126 -12.63 -4.26 -6.07
CA ALA A 126 -12.57 -5.21 -4.96
C ALA A 126 -11.16 -5.27 -4.31
N ASN A 127 -10.08 -5.17 -5.11
CA ASN A 127 -8.71 -5.12 -4.59
C ASN A 127 -8.46 -3.88 -3.72
N THR A 128 -9.02 -2.72 -4.10
CA THR A 128 -8.93 -1.49 -3.31
C THR A 128 -9.67 -1.65 -1.99
N VAL A 129 -10.90 -2.18 -2.03
CA VAL A 129 -11.69 -2.43 -0.81
C VAL A 129 -10.96 -3.41 0.12
N LEU A 130 -10.41 -4.50 -0.41
CA LEU A 130 -9.62 -5.47 0.37
C LEU A 130 -8.41 -4.84 1.05
N LYS A 131 -7.71 -3.95 0.34
CA LYS A 131 -6.56 -3.22 0.89
C LYS A 131 -6.97 -2.24 1.98
N GLU A 132 -8.09 -1.53 1.79
CA GLU A 132 -8.65 -0.62 2.78
C GLU A 132 -9.14 -1.38 4.02
N ILE A 133 -9.87 -2.50 3.86
CA ILE A 133 -10.28 -3.38 4.98
C ILE A 133 -9.05 -3.85 5.77
N SER A 134 -7.99 -4.29 5.10
CA SER A 134 -6.77 -4.73 5.79
C SER A 134 -6.13 -3.62 6.61
N HIS A 135 -6.11 -2.38 6.09
CA HIS A 135 -5.57 -1.22 6.79
C HIS A 135 -6.39 -0.84 8.02
N TYR A 136 -7.71 -0.73 7.87
CA TYR A 136 -8.59 -0.35 8.98
C TYR A 136 -8.73 -1.47 10.02
N SER A 137 -8.68 -2.74 9.58
CA SER A 137 -8.59 -3.86 10.51
C SER A 137 -7.30 -3.82 11.33
N ALA A 138 -6.16 -3.49 10.72
CA ALA A 138 -4.90 -3.32 11.46
C ALA A 138 -4.97 -2.18 12.49
N MET A 139 -5.68 -1.09 12.16
CA MET A 139 -5.93 0.02 13.10
C MET A 139 -6.74 -0.43 14.32
N PHE A 140 -7.78 -1.26 14.13
CA PHE A 140 -8.54 -1.83 15.24
C PHE A 140 -7.74 -2.88 16.04
N THR A 141 -6.91 -3.66 15.37
CA THR A 141 -5.96 -4.55 16.05
C THR A 141 -4.96 -3.77 16.91
N TYR A 142 -4.50 -2.61 16.45
CA TYR A 142 -3.67 -1.70 17.25
C TYR A 142 -4.43 -1.18 18.47
N ALA A 143 -5.70 -0.77 18.30
CA ALA A 143 -6.55 -0.35 19.42
C ALA A 143 -6.76 -1.46 20.45
N GLN A 144 -6.86 -2.71 20.01
CA GLN A 144 -7.01 -3.90 20.87
C GLN A 144 -5.70 -4.26 21.59
N LYS A 145 -4.59 -4.35 20.86
CA LYS A 145 -3.34 -4.97 21.35
C LYS A 145 -2.35 -3.99 21.98
N GLU A 146 -2.35 -2.74 21.53
CA GLU A 146 -1.38 -1.74 21.97
C GLU A 146 -2.02 -0.67 22.87
N LEU A 147 -3.30 -0.32 22.61
CA LEU A 147 -4.01 0.66 23.40
C LEU A 147 -4.92 0.03 24.46
N PHE A 148 -5.19 -1.27 24.38
CA PHE A 148 -6.06 -2.03 25.28
C PHE A 148 -7.47 -1.42 25.40
N LEU A 149 -7.96 -0.79 24.31
CA LEU A 149 -9.25 -0.12 24.28
C LEU A 149 -10.39 -1.05 23.88
N LEU A 150 -10.13 -2.11 23.15
CA LEU A 150 -11.13 -3.02 22.59
C LEU A 150 -10.82 -4.47 22.99
N ASP A 151 -11.86 -5.22 23.29
CA ASP A 151 -11.75 -6.65 23.53
C ASP A 151 -11.68 -7.43 22.20
N ASP A 152 -12.43 -6.97 21.17
CA ASP A 152 -12.54 -7.60 19.85
C ASP A 152 -12.36 -6.60 18.71
N ASN A 153 -11.96 -7.14 17.55
CA ASN A 153 -11.85 -6.37 16.31
C ASN A 153 -13.06 -6.68 15.41
N PRO A 154 -14.04 -5.75 15.25
CA PRO A 154 -15.24 -5.99 14.47
C PRO A 154 -14.97 -6.20 12.96
N TRP A 155 -13.83 -5.76 12.43
CA TRP A 155 -13.41 -6.03 11.04
C TRP A 155 -13.16 -7.50 10.77
N MET A 156 -12.88 -8.30 11.79
CA MET A 156 -12.65 -9.75 11.63
C MET A 156 -13.94 -10.51 11.37
N GLN A 157 -15.08 -9.91 11.71
CA GLN A 157 -16.41 -10.55 11.60
C GLN A 157 -17.12 -10.22 10.28
N ILE A 158 -16.56 -9.32 9.44
CA ILE A 158 -17.18 -8.99 8.15
C ILE A 158 -16.71 -9.93 7.03
N THR A 159 -17.62 -10.27 6.13
CA THR A 159 -17.27 -10.98 4.89
C THR A 159 -16.50 -10.05 3.97
N LYS A 160 -15.32 -10.47 3.52
CA LYS A 160 -14.47 -9.70 2.59
C LYS A 160 -14.96 -9.89 1.15
N PRO A 161 -14.83 -8.87 0.27
CA PRO A 161 -15.09 -9.05 -1.16
C PRO A 161 -14.25 -10.19 -1.74
N LYS A 162 -14.79 -10.90 -2.72
CA LYS A 162 -14.05 -11.95 -3.43
C LYS A 162 -12.87 -11.31 -4.17
N LYS A 163 -11.67 -11.86 -3.96
CA LYS A 163 -10.48 -11.42 -4.68
C LYS A 163 -10.67 -11.70 -6.18
N PRO A 164 -10.44 -10.72 -7.06
CA PRO A 164 -10.44 -10.95 -8.50
C PRO A 164 -9.41 -12.00 -8.89
N LYS A 165 -9.69 -12.72 -9.99
CA LYS A 165 -8.69 -13.64 -10.58
C LYS A 165 -7.41 -12.87 -10.92
N ALA A 166 -6.27 -13.54 -10.80
CA ALA A 166 -5.01 -12.99 -11.26
C ALA A 166 -5.11 -12.70 -12.77
N ARG A 167 -4.44 -11.64 -13.21
CA ARG A 167 -4.36 -11.30 -14.63
C ARG A 167 -3.43 -12.29 -15.32
N ASP A 168 -3.87 -12.82 -16.47
CA ASP A 168 -3.14 -13.79 -17.29
C ASP A 168 -2.95 -13.30 -18.74
N ARG A 169 -3.11 -11.97 -18.98
CA ARG A 169 -3.02 -11.37 -20.30
C ARG A 169 -1.65 -11.60 -20.93
N ARG A 170 -1.65 -12.19 -22.13
CA ARG A 170 -0.48 -12.34 -22.99
C ARG A 170 -0.30 -11.11 -23.87
N ILE A 171 0.91 -10.87 -24.34
CA ILE A 171 1.21 -9.80 -25.30
C ILE A 171 1.36 -10.44 -26.68
N HIS A 172 0.45 -10.06 -27.59
CA HIS A 172 0.50 -10.58 -28.95
C HIS A 172 1.64 -9.93 -29.75
N PRO A 173 2.34 -10.64 -30.67
CA PRO A 173 3.40 -10.06 -31.50
C PRO A 173 3.00 -8.76 -32.21
N SER A 174 1.76 -8.70 -32.76
CA SER A 174 1.27 -7.47 -33.39
C SER A 174 1.14 -6.28 -32.44
N GLU A 175 0.87 -6.51 -31.14
CA GLU A 175 0.82 -5.43 -30.14
C GLU A 175 2.22 -4.90 -29.84
N ILE A 176 3.24 -5.76 -29.89
CA ILE A 176 4.64 -5.33 -29.76
C ILE A 176 4.98 -4.35 -30.89
N GLU A 177 4.67 -4.71 -32.13
CA GLU A 177 4.95 -3.85 -33.30
C GLU A 177 4.16 -2.53 -33.24
N LEU A 178 2.89 -2.56 -32.78
CA LEU A 178 2.12 -1.34 -32.58
C LEU A 178 2.73 -0.42 -31.50
N ILE A 179 3.23 -0.98 -30.41
CA ILE A 179 3.92 -0.22 -29.35
C ILE A 179 5.21 0.38 -29.88
N LEU A 180 6.02 -0.36 -30.63
CA LEU A 180 7.25 0.17 -31.21
C LEU A 180 6.93 1.33 -32.18
N LYS A 181 5.96 1.13 -33.06
CA LYS A 181 5.55 2.15 -34.03
C LYS A 181 5.06 3.44 -33.34
N VAL A 182 4.22 3.35 -32.29
CA VAL A 182 3.71 4.57 -31.61
C VAL A 182 4.80 5.26 -30.80
N MET A 183 5.88 4.56 -30.45
CA MET A 183 7.07 5.10 -29.79
C MET A 183 8.10 5.63 -30.81
N ASP A 184 7.84 5.51 -32.11
CA ASP A 184 8.76 5.90 -33.20
C ASP A 184 10.13 5.22 -33.01
N TYR A 185 10.10 3.90 -32.83
CA TYR A 185 11.27 3.09 -32.51
C TYR A 185 11.24 1.77 -33.28
N GLU A 186 12.33 1.45 -33.96
CA GLU A 186 12.53 0.16 -34.63
C GLU A 186 13.48 -0.75 -33.82
N ARG A 187 13.36 -2.06 -34.05
CA ARG A 187 14.28 -3.02 -33.42
C ARG A 187 15.70 -2.81 -33.93
N GLY A 188 16.64 -2.65 -33.01
CA GLY A 188 18.03 -2.38 -33.31
C GLY A 188 18.41 -0.91 -33.33
N ASP A 189 17.44 0.01 -33.20
CA ASP A 189 17.75 1.42 -33.09
C ASP A 189 18.41 1.78 -31.76
N ILE A 190 19.32 2.76 -31.82
CA ILE A 190 19.88 3.39 -30.61
C ILE A 190 18.83 4.30 -29.99
N PRO A 191 18.40 4.07 -28.73
CA PRO A 191 17.42 4.92 -28.09
C PRO A 191 18.00 6.32 -27.79
N VAL A 192 17.37 7.36 -28.36
CA VAL A 192 17.77 8.77 -28.19
C VAL A 192 16.70 9.56 -27.44
N LEU A 193 15.44 9.43 -27.84
CA LEU A 193 14.33 10.15 -27.25
C LEU A 193 13.75 9.40 -26.03
N SER A 194 13.09 10.12 -25.12
CA SER A 194 12.44 9.51 -23.95
C SER A 194 11.50 8.36 -24.32
N GLN A 195 10.75 8.49 -25.42
CA GLN A 195 9.85 7.43 -25.90
C GLN A 195 10.62 6.20 -26.41
N HIS A 196 11.83 6.37 -27.01
CA HIS A 196 12.68 5.27 -27.46
C HIS A 196 13.15 4.43 -26.26
N TYR A 197 13.52 5.07 -25.14
CA TYR A 197 13.86 4.34 -23.91
C TYR A 197 12.68 3.60 -23.31
N VAL A 198 11.44 4.05 -23.54
CA VAL A 198 10.23 3.31 -23.12
C VAL A 198 10.02 2.07 -23.99
N ALA A 199 10.19 2.20 -25.31
CA ALA A 199 10.12 1.08 -26.25
C ALA A 199 11.21 0.05 -25.99
N TRP A 200 12.47 0.51 -25.86
CA TRP A 200 13.60 -0.31 -25.46
C TRP A 200 13.33 -1.05 -24.14
N GLY A 201 12.87 -0.34 -23.12
CA GLY A 201 12.56 -0.90 -21.80
C GLY A 201 11.41 -1.92 -21.85
N PHE A 202 10.43 -1.73 -22.73
CA PHE A 202 9.36 -2.68 -22.98
C PHE A 202 9.90 -4.00 -23.57
N LEU A 203 10.77 -3.93 -24.58
CA LEU A 203 11.43 -5.10 -25.16
C LEU A 203 12.31 -5.81 -24.13
N PHE A 204 13.14 -5.06 -23.42
CA PHE A 204 14.05 -5.61 -22.41
C PHE A 204 13.30 -6.27 -21.24
N ALA A 205 12.14 -5.72 -20.84
CA ALA A 205 11.30 -6.32 -19.82
C ALA A 205 10.66 -7.65 -20.26
N ILE A 206 10.32 -7.81 -21.54
CA ILE A 206 9.84 -9.07 -22.12
C ILE A 206 10.92 -10.16 -22.10
N GLU A 207 12.19 -9.80 -22.25
CA GLU A 207 13.30 -10.76 -22.19
C GLU A 207 13.73 -11.13 -20.77
N THR A 208 13.64 -10.19 -19.82
CA THR A 208 14.25 -10.32 -18.49
C THR A 208 13.26 -10.57 -17.36
N ALA A 209 11.97 -10.39 -17.58
CA ALA A 209 10.93 -10.40 -16.55
C ALA A 209 11.15 -9.40 -15.38
N MET A 210 11.98 -8.38 -15.56
CA MET A 210 12.24 -7.35 -14.55
C MET A 210 10.98 -6.53 -14.27
N ARG A 211 10.83 -6.10 -13.01
CA ARG A 211 9.77 -5.14 -12.67
C ARG A 211 10.11 -3.76 -13.22
N ARG A 212 9.09 -2.97 -13.59
CA ARG A 212 9.32 -1.61 -14.13
C ARG A 212 10.24 -0.77 -13.25
N GLY A 213 10.04 -0.77 -11.93
CA GLY A 213 10.89 -0.01 -11.02
C GLY A 213 12.33 -0.48 -11.00
N GLU A 214 12.58 -1.79 -11.08
CA GLU A 214 13.92 -2.38 -11.21
C GLU A 214 14.58 -1.96 -12.52
N LEU A 215 13.85 -2.09 -13.62
CA LEU A 215 14.30 -1.71 -14.96
C LEU A 215 14.71 -0.23 -15.03
N VAL A 216 13.84 0.68 -14.56
CA VAL A 216 14.11 2.12 -14.66
C VAL A 216 15.17 2.59 -13.65
N SER A 217 15.38 1.86 -12.55
CA SER A 217 16.45 2.17 -11.59
C SER A 217 17.80 1.55 -11.96
N MET A 218 17.87 0.65 -12.94
CA MET A 218 19.06 -0.07 -13.36
C MET A 218 20.19 0.87 -13.78
N GLN A 219 21.40 0.59 -13.29
CA GLN A 219 22.60 1.37 -13.56
C GLN A 219 23.62 0.54 -14.35
N LYS A 220 24.56 1.21 -14.99
CA LYS A 220 25.65 0.53 -15.69
C LYS A 220 26.47 -0.38 -14.77
N ASN A 221 26.66 0.01 -13.50
CA ASN A 221 27.38 -0.81 -12.52
C ASN A 221 26.61 -2.07 -12.06
N ASP A 222 25.32 -2.17 -12.39
CA ASP A 222 24.54 -3.37 -12.12
C ASP A 222 24.70 -4.43 -13.22
N LEU A 223 25.34 -4.07 -14.35
CA LEU A 223 25.60 -4.96 -15.47
C LEU A 223 26.88 -5.76 -15.24
N HIS A 224 26.77 -7.07 -15.35
CA HIS A 224 27.88 -8.03 -15.28
C HIS A 224 27.87 -8.90 -16.52
N ASP A 225 28.94 -9.66 -16.71
CA ASP A 225 28.97 -10.61 -17.82
C ASP A 225 27.85 -11.64 -17.67
N GLY A 226 26.95 -11.65 -18.66
CA GLY A 226 25.80 -12.57 -18.74
C GLY A 226 24.64 -12.32 -17.77
N HIS A 227 24.67 -11.30 -16.88
CA HIS A 227 23.54 -11.02 -15.99
C HIS A 227 23.46 -9.56 -15.52
N VAL A 228 22.27 -9.16 -15.07
CA VAL A 228 22.04 -7.91 -14.33
C VAL A 228 21.89 -8.23 -12.85
N HIS A 229 22.66 -7.58 -12.01
CA HIS A 229 22.48 -7.62 -10.55
C HIS A 229 21.35 -6.68 -10.13
N ILE A 230 20.29 -7.23 -9.55
CA ILE A 230 19.22 -6.44 -8.94
C ILE A 230 19.48 -6.35 -7.43
N PRO A 231 19.80 -5.17 -6.89
CA PRO A 231 20.04 -5.01 -5.47
C PRO A 231 18.76 -5.27 -4.67
N LYS A 232 18.92 -5.50 -3.36
CA LYS A 232 17.77 -5.73 -2.47
C LYS A 232 16.74 -4.63 -2.61
N SER A 233 15.52 -5.00 -2.95
CA SER A 233 14.39 -4.10 -3.10
C SER A 233 13.37 -4.27 -1.97
N LYS A 234 12.45 -3.32 -1.83
CA LYS A 234 11.34 -3.40 -0.86
C LYS A 234 10.58 -4.74 -0.90
N ASN A 235 10.39 -5.30 -2.08
CA ASN A 235 9.55 -6.48 -2.30
C ASN A 235 10.35 -7.74 -2.67
N GLY A 236 11.69 -7.71 -2.58
CA GLY A 236 12.52 -8.84 -2.98
C GLY A 236 13.94 -8.76 -2.45
N ASP A 237 14.55 -9.92 -2.31
CA ASP A 237 15.96 -10.03 -2.00
C ASP A 237 16.79 -9.66 -3.23
N ALA A 238 18.09 -9.38 -3.05
CA ALA A 238 19.02 -9.20 -4.15
C ALA A 238 19.05 -10.47 -5.02
N ARG A 239 19.13 -10.29 -6.32
CA ARG A 239 19.18 -11.41 -7.27
C ARG A 239 19.90 -11.04 -8.55
N ASN A 240 20.37 -12.05 -9.26
CA ASN A 240 20.92 -11.93 -10.59
C ASN A 240 19.88 -12.37 -11.63
N VAL A 241 19.65 -11.52 -12.63
CA VAL A 241 18.76 -11.80 -13.77
C VAL A 241 19.65 -12.15 -14.96
N PRO A 242 19.64 -13.40 -15.45
CA PRO A 242 20.43 -13.80 -16.59
C PRO A 242 19.94 -13.09 -17.86
N LEU A 243 20.87 -12.79 -18.76
CA LEU A 243 20.61 -12.11 -20.02
C LEU A 243 20.59 -13.12 -21.16
N SER A 244 19.52 -13.13 -21.95
CA SER A 244 19.50 -13.79 -23.25
C SER A 244 20.35 -13.02 -24.26
N GLU A 245 20.66 -13.63 -25.40
CA GLU A 245 21.40 -12.93 -26.48
C GLU A 245 20.61 -11.71 -26.97
N GLU A 246 19.26 -11.79 -27.02
CA GLU A 246 18.40 -10.67 -27.36
C GLU A 246 18.48 -9.55 -26.31
N ALA A 247 18.54 -9.91 -25.04
CA ALA A 247 18.69 -8.92 -23.96
C ALA A 247 20.07 -8.25 -23.98
N LYS A 248 21.14 -8.99 -24.30
CA LYS A 248 22.50 -8.45 -24.51
C LYS A 248 22.53 -7.49 -25.69
N ALA A 249 21.97 -7.90 -26.83
CA ALA A 249 21.88 -7.06 -28.04
C ALA A 249 21.14 -5.74 -27.74
N LEU A 250 20.06 -5.76 -26.92
CA LEU A 250 19.38 -4.54 -26.49
C LEU A 250 20.29 -3.66 -25.63
N LEU A 251 21.09 -4.22 -24.72
CA LEU A 251 22.04 -3.45 -23.91
C LEU A 251 23.14 -2.79 -24.75
N ASP A 252 23.59 -3.45 -25.81
CA ASP A 252 24.60 -2.91 -26.72
C ASP A 252 24.14 -1.66 -27.48
N LEU A 253 22.83 -1.41 -27.54
CA LEU A 253 22.28 -0.18 -28.12
C LEU A 253 22.36 1.03 -27.17
N ILE A 254 22.69 0.85 -25.90
CA ILE A 254 22.81 1.96 -24.94
C ILE A 254 24.19 2.62 -25.07
N LYS A 255 24.24 3.74 -25.78
CA LYS A 255 25.50 4.44 -26.16
C LYS A 255 25.80 5.68 -25.30
N HIS A 256 24.87 6.18 -24.48
CA HIS A 256 25.15 7.35 -23.65
C HIS A 256 26.02 7.03 -22.43
N ASP A 257 26.75 8.03 -21.91
CA ASP A 257 27.67 7.86 -20.77
C ASP A 257 27.01 8.03 -19.40
N GLY A 258 25.71 8.27 -19.36
CA GLY A 258 24.97 8.40 -18.12
C GLY A 258 25.02 7.16 -17.23
N ARG A 259 24.99 7.36 -15.93
CA ARG A 259 25.04 6.27 -14.92
C ARG A 259 23.87 5.29 -15.04
N LYS A 260 22.65 5.79 -15.33
CA LYS A 260 21.45 4.98 -15.49
C LYS A 260 21.34 4.48 -16.92
N ILE A 261 20.84 3.28 -17.12
CA ILE A 261 20.53 2.74 -18.44
C ILE A 261 19.35 3.50 -19.07
N ILE A 262 18.29 3.77 -18.29
CA ILE A 262 17.16 4.61 -18.70
C ILE A 262 17.30 5.97 -18.00
N PRO A 263 17.57 7.07 -18.72
CA PRO A 263 17.89 8.37 -18.10
C PRO A 263 16.72 9.04 -17.42
N GLN A 264 15.48 8.64 -17.71
CA GLN A 264 14.27 9.27 -17.17
C GLN A 264 13.85 8.71 -15.80
N SER A 265 12.97 9.43 -15.09
CA SER A 265 12.39 8.96 -13.83
C SER A 265 11.32 7.89 -14.06
N GLU A 266 11.06 7.05 -13.05
CA GLU A 266 10.00 6.02 -13.13
C GLU A 266 8.62 6.63 -13.44
N ASN A 267 8.32 7.81 -12.90
CA ASN A 267 7.04 8.47 -13.17
C ASN A 267 6.96 8.99 -14.61
N ALA A 268 8.03 9.57 -15.15
CA ALA A 268 8.09 10.02 -16.54
C ALA A 268 7.94 8.82 -17.51
N PHE A 269 8.65 7.72 -17.23
CA PHE A 269 8.52 6.46 -17.98
C PHE A 269 7.06 5.95 -17.96
N ARG A 270 6.44 5.90 -16.78
CA ARG A 270 5.04 5.47 -16.63
C ARG A 270 4.07 6.36 -17.41
N LEU A 271 4.20 7.68 -17.30
CA LEU A 271 3.30 8.62 -17.99
C LEU A 271 3.46 8.52 -19.51
N MET A 272 4.68 8.38 -20.01
CA MET A 272 4.94 8.18 -21.45
C MET A 272 4.31 6.88 -21.93
N TRP A 273 4.50 5.76 -21.21
CA TRP A 273 3.88 4.48 -21.51
C TRP A 273 2.36 4.60 -21.60
N GLU A 274 1.71 5.16 -20.55
CA GLU A 274 0.24 5.29 -20.50
C GLU A 274 -0.30 6.17 -21.64
N LYS A 275 0.36 7.29 -21.93
CA LYS A 275 -0.01 8.20 -23.03
C LYS A 275 0.07 7.50 -24.39
N ARG A 276 1.19 6.82 -24.68
CA ARG A 276 1.43 6.24 -25.99
C ARG A 276 0.55 5.02 -26.27
N LYS A 277 0.38 4.10 -25.31
CA LYS A 277 -0.50 2.95 -25.50
C LYS A 277 -1.97 3.34 -25.68
N ALA A 278 -2.42 4.41 -24.98
CA ALA A 278 -3.78 4.93 -25.11
C ALA A 278 -4.03 5.50 -26.52
N ALA A 279 -3.04 6.12 -27.13
CA ALA A 279 -3.14 6.67 -28.48
C ALA A 279 -3.41 5.62 -29.57
N ILE A 280 -3.12 4.35 -29.29
CA ILE A 280 -3.39 3.20 -30.20
C ILE A 280 -4.46 2.26 -29.67
N GLY A 281 -5.25 2.69 -28.67
CA GLY A 281 -6.38 1.93 -28.13
C GLY A 281 -6.02 0.73 -27.25
N LEU A 282 -4.72 0.50 -26.91
CA LEU A 282 -4.27 -0.60 -26.05
C LEU A 282 -4.49 -0.31 -24.56
N ASN A 283 -5.67 0.20 -24.19
CA ASN A 283 -5.98 0.61 -22.80
C ASN A 283 -5.84 -0.53 -21.78
N ASP A 284 -6.16 -1.74 -22.19
CA ASP A 284 -6.05 -2.92 -21.33
C ASP A 284 -4.61 -3.42 -21.15
N LEU A 285 -3.65 -3.02 -21.97
CA LEU A 285 -2.24 -3.44 -21.82
C LEU A 285 -1.57 -2.68 -20.68
N HIS A 286 -1.09 -3.40 -19.65
CA HIS A 286 -0.29 -2.84 -18.57
C HIS A 286 1.20 -3.15 -18.77
N PHE A 287 2.09 -2.26 -18.35
CA PHE A 287 3.54 -2.55 -18.45
C PHE A 287 3.93 -3.82 -17.67
N HIS A 288 3.16 -4.19 -16.62
CA HIS A 288 3.42 -5.42 -15.86
C HIS A 288 3.13 -6.69 -16.66
N ASP A 289 2.35 -6.59 -17.73
CA ASP A 289 2.06 -7.74 -18.63
C ASP A 289 3.32 -8.20 -19.36
N THR A 290 4.36 -7.34 -19.54
CA THR A 290 5.68 -7.74 -20.06
C THR A 290 6.31 -8.83 -19.19
N ARG A 291 6.17 -8.73 -17.87
CA ARG A 291 6.69 -9.73 -16.95
C ARG A 291 5.89 -11.04 -17.03
N HIS A 292 4.57 -10.97 -17.18
CA HIS A 292 3.75 -12.16 -17.43
C HIS A 292 4.15 -12.85 -18.72
N GLU A 293 4.36 -12.08 -19.80
CA GLU A 293 4.82 -12.57 -21.08
C GLU A 293 6.19 -13.23 -20.98
N ALA A 294 7.18 -12.55 -20.37
CA ALA A 294 8.52 -13.07 -20.15
C ALA A 294 8.52 -14.40 -19.37
N ILE A 295 7.81 -14.46 -18.26
CA ILE A 295 7.70 -15.67 -17.44
C ILE A 295 7.07 -16.80 -18.24
N THR A 296 6.00 -16.52 -18.99
CA THR A 296 5.37 -17.56 -19.82
C THR A 296 6.33 -18.08 -20.90
N ARG A 297 7.12 -17.20 -21.54
CA ARG A 297 8.16 -17.63 -22.50
C ARG A 297 9.24 -18.49 -21.81
N MET A 298 9.69 -18.10 -20.62
CA MET A 298 10.68 -18.87 -19.84
C MET A 298 10.15 -20.27 -19.48
N VAL A 299 8.86 -20.40 -19.15
CA VAL A 299 8.23 -21.69 -18.84
C VAL A 299 7.99 -22.51 -20.11
N ARG A 300 7.30 -21.95 -21.09
CA ARG A 300 6.79 -22.71 -22.25
C ARG A 300 7.85 -22.95 -23.35
N VAL A 301 8.70 -21.95 -23.58
CA VAL A 301 9.72 -22.03 -24.65
C VAL A 301 11.04 -22.54 -24.11
N ARG A 302 11.53 -21.95 -23.00
CA ARG A 302 12.84 -22.30 -22.43
C ARG A 302 12.75 -23.48 -21.44
N LYS A 303 11.56 -23.96 -21.10
CA LYS A 303 11.29 -25.11 -20.21
C LYS A 303 12.02 -25.01 -18.86
N LEU A 304 12.17 -23.80 -18.30
CA LEU A 304 12.89 -23.60 -17.03
C LEU A 304 12.15 -24.23 -15.85
N PRO A 305 12.86 -24.92 -14.94
CA PRO A 305 12.27 -25.39 -13.67
C PRO A 305 11.75 -24.24 -12.80
N VAL A 306 10.70 -24.51 -12.02
CA VAL A 306 10.03 -23.47 -11.21
C VAL A 306 10.97 -22.84 -10.17
N GLU A 307 11.90 -23.59 -9.61
CA GLU A 307 12.89 -23.11 -8.65
C GLU A 307 13.88 -22.13 -9.28
N THR A 308 14.33 -22.45 -10.49
CA THR A 308 15.21 -21.55 -11.29
C THR A 308 14.47 -20.27 -11.65
N LEU A 309 13.22 -20.41 -12.12
CA LEU A 309 12.37 -19.28 -12.45
C LEU A 309 12.08 -18.39 -11.23
N ALA A 310 11.85 -18.98 -10.06
CA ALA A 310 11.65 -18.24 -8.82
C ALA A 310 12.86 -17.38 -8.44
N LYS A 311 14.08 -17.90 -8.63
CA LYS A 311 15.34 -17.18 -8.39
C LYS A 311 15.51 -16.02 -9.38
N ILE A 312 15.28 -16.24 -10.68
CA ILE A 312 15.39 -15.22 -11.74
C ILE A 312 14.38 -14.09 -11.47
N THR A 313 13.13 -14.45 -11.22
CA THR A 313 12.04 -13.48 -11.10
C THR A 313 11.92 -12.88 -9.70
N GLY A 314 12.52 -13.48 -8.67
CA GLY A 314 12.45 -13.05 -7.28
C GLY A 314 11.07 -13.27 -6.64
N HIS A 315 10.43 -14.40 -6.95
CA HIS A 315 9.21 -14.82 -6.26
C HIS A 315 9.56 -15.57 -4.97
N LYS A 316 9.13 -15.03 -3.83
CA LYS A 316 9.33 -15.68 -2.52
C LYS A 316 8.42 -16.90 -2.31
N LYS A 317 7.26 -16.92 -2.98
CA LYS A 317 6.27 -18.00 -2.92
C LYS A 317 6.20 -18.67 -4.28
N ILE A 318 6.66 -19.88 -4.35
CA ILE A 318 6.66 -20.71 -5.57
C ILE A 318 5.22 -21.01 -6.02
N ASP A 319 4.28 -21.16 -5.09
CA ASP A 319 2.85 -21.39 -5.39
C ASP A 319 2.27 -20.38 -6.38
N VAL A 320 2.73 -19.11 -6.33
CA VAL A 320 2.28 -18.08 -7.27
C VAL A 320 2.71 -18.42 -8.70
N LEU A 321 3.91 -18.95 -8.89
CA LEU A 321 4.41 -19.37 -10.19
C LEU A 321 3.72 -20.64 -10.66
N VAL A 322 3.61 -21.64 -9.78
CA VAL A 322 2.97 -22.92 -10.10
C VAL A 322 1.52 -22.69 -10.55
N ASN A 323 0.73 -22.00 -9.74
CA ASN A 323 -0.69 -21.79 -10.02
C ASN A 323 -0.98 -20.86 -11.22
N THR A 324 0.02 -20.05 -11.65
CA THR A 324 -0.17 -19.08 -12.74
C THR A 324 0.43 -19.56 -14.04
N TYR A 325 1.60 -20.19 -14.03
CA TYR A 325 2.40 -20.46 -15.24
C TYR A 325 2.67 -21.94 -15.47
N TYR A 326 2.72 -22.76 -14.43
CA TYR A 326 2.94 -24.22 -14.50
C TYR A 326 1.63 -24.98 -14.34
N ASN A 327 0.59 -24.54 -15.04
CA ASN A 327 -0.68 -25.26 -15.11
C ASN A 327 -0.71 -26.01 -16.45
N PRO A 328 -0.14 -27.25 -16.53
CA PRO A 328 -0.07 -28.02 -17.76
C PRO A 328 -1.49 -28.43 -18.20
N ASN A 329 -1.73 -28.38 -19.49
CA ASN A 329 -2.91 -29.02 -20.08
C ASN A 329 -2.69 -30.54 -20.16
N ALA A 330 -3.74 -31.29 -20.56
CA ALA A 330 -3.65 -32.76 -20.63
C ALA A 330 -2.56 -33.22 -21.62
N GLU A 331 -2.34 -32.49 -22.72
CA GLU A 331 -1.33 -32.79 -23.72
C GLU A 331 0.08 -32.58 -23.18
N ASP A 332 0.32 -31.46 -22.44
CA ASP A 332 1.59 -31.19 -21.76
C ASP A 332 1.93 -32.28 -20.73
N LEU A 333 0.91 -32.83 -20.03
CA LEU A 333 1.11 -33.92 -19.06
C LEU A 333 1.47 -35.23 -19.75
N VAL A 334 0.80 -35.56 -20.85
CA VAL A 334 1.11 -36.77 -21.66
C VAL A 334 2.51 -36.68 -22.25
N GLU A 335 2.92 -35.53 -22.81
CA GLU A 335 4.27 -35.31 -23.33
C GLU A 335 5.34 -35.45 -22.23
N ALA A 336 5.08 -34.87 -21.04
CA ALA A 336 6.00 -34.97 -19.91
C ALA A 336 6.13 -36.39 -19.35
N PHE A 337 5.06 -37.18 -19.39
CA PHE A 337 5.03 -38.55 -18.87
C PHE A 337 5.75 -39.54 -19.80
N ASN A 338 5.78 -39.24 -21.12
CA ASN A 338 6.40 -40.10 -22.15
C ASN A 338 7.86 -39.74 -22.45
N ARG A 339 8.44 -38.78 -21.75
CA ARG A 339 9.90 -38.46 -21.78
C ARG A 339 10.67 -39.26 -20.75
#